data_e9e77ab0658608257a402c699dc13217
#
_entry.id   e9e77ab0658608257a402c699dc13217
#
_cell.length_a   1.000
_cell.length_b   1.000
_cell.length_c   1.000
_cell.angle_alpha   90.00
_cell.angle_beta   90.00
_cell.angle_gamma   90.00
#
_symmetry.space_group_name_H-M   'P 1'
#
loop_
_entity.id
_entity.type
_entity.pdbx_description
1 polymer ?
#
loop_
_entity_poly.entity_id
_entity_poly.type
_entity_poly.pdbx_seq_one_letter_code
_entity_poly.pdbx_strand_id
1 'polypeptide(L)'
;MNKMPNIYKPIMISCAGRSGSTFYYRILARHSDLGWLSTYNQAVPSQTWLAVFSRLYGLEQFDRIKHERYFPKPFSPYRFWSRFLPDIARHDRPLVAADVPDDAVEPIRKEIEKVLRYQNKPRFLMKVTGWARMAYFDRIFADMRFIYLKRNPISVMTSWVNAGWLNVTSELGTDSWEWGEVPQQYHDIYQDLGGGPLLSAAVKTQLDMDDLRRNAALFPDRCYELNYEDLVEDPKKYLRETLDFCELDWTRRFEAVIESTGIHNFSLKWKNQLSAEDGERVAEFFERAAVHEHRVG
;
A
#
# COMPACT_ATOMS: atom_id res chain seq x y z
N MET A 1 -29.67 -19.70 11.18
CA MET A 1 -28.21 -19.75 10.85
C MET A 1 -27.94 -18.70 9.78
N ASN A 2 -27.42 -17.52 10.14
CA ASN A 2 -26.99 -16.53 9.13
C ASN A 2 -25.80 -17.12 8.36
N LYS A 3 -26.01 -17.39 7.06
CA LYS A 3 -24.95 -17.75 6.12
C LYS A 3 -23.83 -16.71 6.26
N MET A 4 -22.62 -17.14 6.52
CA MET A 4 -21.48 -16.24 6.53
C MET A 4 -21.38 -15.54 5.17
N PRO A 5 -21.15 -14.23 5.10
CA PRO A 5 -21.00 -13.56 3.83
C PRO A 5 -19.78 -14.16 3.11
N ASN A 6 -19.98 -14.66 1.90
CA ASN A 6 -18.86 -14.94 1.01
C ASN A 6 -18.09 -13.65 0.82
N ILE A 7 -16.77 -13.69 0.98
CA ILE A 7 -15.91 -12.53 0.65
C ILE A 7 -16.11 -12.25 -0.83
N TYR A 8 -16.64 -11.07 -1.12
CA TYR A 8 -17.00 -10.65 -2.47
C TYR A 8 -16.24 -9.36 -2.81
N LYS A 9 -15.55 -9.37 -3.94
CA LYS A 9 -14.79 -8.23 -4.47
C LYS A 9 -14.04 -7.45 -3.37
N PRO A 10 -13.17 -8.09 -2.57
CA PRO A 10 -12.36 -7.37 -1.60
C PRO A 10 -11.50 -6.34 -2.29
N ILE A 11 -11.10 -5.30 -1.57
CA ILE A 11 -10.36 -4.18 -2.12
C ILE A 11 -8.95 -4.16 -1.52
N MET A 12 -7.93 -4.08 -2.36
CA MET A 12 -6.54 -3.94 -1.95
C MET A 12 -5.93 -2.66 -2.49
N ILE A 13 -5.44 -1.82 -1.59
CA ILE A 13 -4.59 -0.68 -1.94
C ILE A 13 -3.15 -1.17 -2.00
N SER A 14 -2.52 -1.02 -3.17
CA SER A 14 -1.14 -1.38 -3.43
C SER A 14 -0.34 -0.15 -3.85
N CYS A 15 0.84 0.04 -3.28
CA CYS A 15 1.67 1.21 -3.55
C CYS A 15 3.10 1.01 -3.05
N ALA A 16 4.03 1.78 -3.58
CA ALA A 16 5.34 1.95 -2.94
C ALA A 16 5.16 2.50 -1.52
N GLY A 17 6.04 2.14 -0.60
CA GLY A 17 6.04 2.72 0.74
C GLY A 17 6.10 4.25 0.67
N ARG A 18 5.46 4.94 1.63
CA ARG A 18 5.45 6.42 1.70
C ARG A 18 4.68 7.15 0.59
N SER A 19 3.83 6.46 -0.18
CA SER A 19 2.96 7.06 -1.22
C SER A 19 1.68 7.74 -0.68
N GLY A 20 1.56 8.01 0.63
CA GLY A 20 0.34 8.59 1.19
C GLY A 20 -0.79 7.58 1.45
N SER A 21 -0.55 6.31 1.20
CA SER A 21 -1.56 5.23 1.28
C SER A 21 -2.19 5.04 2.65
N THR A 22 -1.50 5.38 3.73
CA THR A 22 -2.08 5.28 5.09
C THR A 22 -3.22 6.28 5.27
N PHE A 23 -3.08 7.47 4.73
CA PHE A 23 -4.11 8.49 4.71
C PHE A 23 -5.31 8.03 3.87
N TYR A 24 -5.05 7.63 2.64
CA TYR A 24 -6.07 7.14 1.72
C TYR A 24 -6.83 5.91 2.27
N TYR A 25 -6.10 4.93 2.81
CA TYR A 25 -6.67 3.75 3.47
C TYR A 25 -7.59 4.13 4.63
N ARG A 26 -7.20 5.11 5.45
CA ARG A 26 -8.00 5.58 6.58
C ARG A 26 -9.28 6.29 6.17
N ILE A 27 -9.29 7.00 5.05
CA ILE A 27 -10.51 7.60 4.49
C ILE A 27 -11.45 6.48 4.05
N LEU A 28 -11.00 5.56 3.19
CA LEU A 28 -11.82 4.45 2.70
C LEU A 28 -12.34 3.57 3.83
N ALA A 29 -11.54 3.32 4.86
CA ALA A 29 -11.93 2.54 6.03
C ALA A 29 -13.10 3.13 6.84
N ARG A 30 -13.49 4.38 6.60
CA ARG A 30 -14.67 5.02 7.19
C ARG A 30 -15.95 4.79 6.37
N HIS A 31 -15.84 4.17 5.19
CA HIS A 31 -17.02 3.79 4.41
C HIS A 31 -17.86 2.76 5.16
N SER A 32 -19.21 2.89 5.04
CA SER A 32 -20.16 2.03 5.76
C SER A 32 -19.97 0.55 5.49
N ASP A 33 -19.56 0.18 4.28
CA ASP A 33 -19.53 -1.20 3.79
C ASP A 33 -18.16 -1.86 3.92
N LEU A 34 -17.13 -1.11 4.31
CA LEU A 34 -15.77 -1.63 4.36
C LEU A 34 -15.34 -2.06 5.76
N GLY A 35 -14.94 -3.32 5.88
CA GLY A 35 -14.28 -3.89 7.05
C GLY A 35 -12.79 -4.14 6.76
N TRP A 36 -11.96 -4.10 7.81
CA TRP A 36 -10.52 -4.11 7.68
C TRP A 36 -9.82 -4.69 8.93
N LEU A 37 -8.56 -5.04 8.80
CA LEU A 37 -7.72 -5.46 9.92
C LEU A 37 -7.18 -4.24 10.67
N SER A 38 -7.18 -4.33 12.01
CA SER A 38 -6.81 -3.24 12.89
C SER A 38 -5.45 -3.42 13.57
N THR A 39 -5.02 -2.40 14.30
CA THR A 39 -3.88 -2.47 15.23
C THR A 39 -4.02 -3.61 16.23
N TYR A 40 -5.24 -4.00 16.61
CA TYR A 40 -5.48 -5.13 17.53
C TYR A 40 -5.16 -6.47 16.86
N ASN A 41 -5.47 -6.62 15.56
CA ASN A 41 -5.09 -7.82 14.81
C ASN A 41 -3.57 -7.93 14.61
N GLN A 42 -2.84 -6.80 14.68
CA GLN A 42 -1.37 -6.81 14.74
C GLN A 42 -0.85 -7.20 16.13
N ALA A 43 -1.47 -6.69 17.19
CA ALA A 43 -1.02 -6.92 18.56
C ALA A 43 -1.29 -8.36 19.04
N VAL A 44 -2.52 -8.86 18.79
CA VAL A 44 -2.98 -10.20 19.17
C VAL A 44 -3.59 -10.92 17.96
N PRO A 45 -2.77 -11.40 17.02
CA PRO A 45 -3.22 -11.86 15.71
C PRO A 45 -4.13 -13.10 15.74
N SER A 46 -4.08 -13.91 16.82
CA SER A 46 -4.94 -15.09 17.00
C SER A 46 -6.36 -14.77 17.49
N GLN A 47 -6.58 -13.55 18.00
CA GLN A 47 -7.84 -13.14 18.61
C GLN A 47 -8.69 -12.30 17.61
N THR A 48 -9.22 -12.97 16.58
CA THR A 48 -9.97 -12.32 15.51
C THR A 48 -11.22 -11.56 15.98
N TRP A 49 -11.83 -12.00 17.10
CA TRP A 49 -12.99 -11.33 17.70
C TRP A 49 -12.73 -9.88 18.12
N LEU A 50 -11.46 -9.52 18.41
CA LEU A 50 -11.07 -8.13 18.71
C LEU A 50 -11.41 -7.15 17.58
N ALA A 51 -11.68 -7.65 16.36
CA ALA A 51 -12.18 -6.83 15.26
C ALA A 51 -13.50 -6.11 15.58
N VAL A 52 -14.27 -6.57 16.57
CA VAL A 52 -15.51 -5.88 17.02
C VAL A 52 -15.23 -4.43 17.44
N PHE A 53 -14.08 -4.17 18.07
CA PHE A 53 -13.71 -2.84 18.54
C PHE A 53 -13.40 -1.86 17.39
N SER A 54 -13.13 -2.37 16.18
CA SER A 54 -12.93 -1.53 15.00
C SER A 54 -14.18 -0.71 14.62
N ARG A 55 -15.37 -1.10 15.11
CA ARG A 55 -16.60 -0.33 14.95
C ARG A 55 -16.50 1.09 15.57
N LEU A 56 -15.66 1.24 16.62
CA LEU A 56 -15.43 2.53 17.27
C LEU A 56 -14.78 3.55 16.32
N TYR A 57 -14.02 3.09 15.32
CA TYR A 57 -13.36 3.97 14.36
C TYR A 57 -14.34 4.75 13.49
N GLY A 58 -15.55 4.23 13.29
CA GLY A 58 -16.63 4.90 12.57
C GLY A 58 -17.41 5.94 13.36
N LEU A 59 -17.18 6.09 14.68
CA LEU A 59 -17.95 6.97 15.55
C LEU A 59 -17.23 8.31 15.74
N GLU A 60 -17.94 9.42 15.53
CA GLU A 60 -17.40 10.79 15.62
C GLU A 60 -16.90 11.15 17.03
N GLN A 61 -17.55 10.64 18.06
CA GLN A 61 -17.15 10.86 19.45
C GLN A 61 -15.70 10.44 19.77
N PHE A 62 -15.12 9.56 18.95
CA PHE A 62 -13.73 9.10 19.10
C PHE A 62 -12.75 9.81 18.17
N ASP A 63 -13.17 10.83 17.41
CA ASP A 63 -12.32 11.49 16.40
C ASP A 63 -11.02 12.04 16.98
N ARG A 64 -11.03 12.53 18.22
CA ARG A 64 -9.85 13.06 18.91
C ARG A 64 -8.79 12.00 19.22
N ILE A 65 -9.21 10.74 19.45
CA ILE A 65 -8.32 9.65 19.88
C ILE A 65 -8.08 8.59 18.81
N LYS A 66 -8.68 8.71 17.62
CA LYS A 66 -8.49 7.77 16.51
C LYS A 66 -7.03 7.56 16.09
N HIS A 67 -6.18 8.54 16.36
CA HIS A 67 -4.76 8.51 16.00
C HIS A 67 -3.88 7.91 17.09
N GLU A 68 -4.41 7.73 18.29
CA GLU A 68 -3.67 7.16 19.41
C GLU A 68 -3.15 5.75 19.13
N ARG A 69 -2.01 5.41 19.72
CA ARG A 69 -1.30 4.14 19.48
C ARG A 69 -2.19 2.92 19.76
N TYR A 70 -2.98 2.99 20.81
CA TYR A 70 -3.79 1.88 21.29
C TYR A 70 -5.22 1.86 20.74
N PHE A 71 -5.58 2.79 19.87
CA PHE A 71 -6.90 2.80 19.25
C PHE A 71 -6.99 1.73 18.14
N PRO A 72 -8.12 1.01 17.99
CA PRO A 72 -8.35 0.01 16.95
C PRO A 72 -8.54 0.67 15.58
N LYS A 73 -7.47 1.16 14.99
CA LYS A 73 -7.45 1.86 13.70
C LYS A 73 -7.04 0.93 12.55
N PRO A 74 -7.41 1.27 11.29
CA PRO A 74 -7.00 0.52 10.11
C PRO A 74 -5.48 0.37 10.05
N PHE A 75 -5.02 -0.86 9.84
CA PHE A 75 -3.61 -1.22 9.86
C PHE A 75 -3.28 -2.30 8.82
N SER A 76 -2.00 -2.45 8.47
CA SER A 76 -1.49 -3.55 7.64
C SER A 76 -0.78 -4.56 8.57
N PRO A 77 -1.50 -5.53 9.15
CA PRO A 77 -0.98 -6.35 10.25
C PRO A 77 -0.19 -7.55 9.70
N TYR A 78 1.09 -7.38 9.44
CA TYR A 78 1.96 -8.48 9.00
C TYR A 78 1.92 -9.69 9.94
N ARG A 79 1.84 -9.49 11.26
CA ARG A 79 1.74 -10.59 12.23
C ARG A 79 0.46 -11.42 12.09
N PHE A 80 -0.64 -10.81 11.63
CA PHE A 80 -1.86 -11.55 11.29
C PHE A 80 -1.63 -12.47 10.09
N TRP A 81 -1.06 -11.92 9.03
CA TRP A 81 -0.80 -12.65 7.79
C TRP A 81 0.26 -13.74 7.98
N SER A 82 1.32 -13.49 8.75
CA SER A 82 2.41 -14.46 9.00
C SER A 82 1.94 -15.75 9.69
N ARG A 83 0.74 -15.78 10.25
CA ARG A 83 0.14 -17.01 10.79
C ARG A 83 -0.16 -18.04 9.70
N PHE A 84 -0.37 -17.60 8.48
CA PHE A 84 -0.79 -18.40 7.34
C PHE A 84 0.22 -18.32 6.19
N LEU A 85 0.91 -17.21 6.09
CA LEU A 85 1.78 -16.81 5.00
C LEU A 85 3.16 -16.48 5.58
N PRO A 86 4.04 -17.47 5.79
CA PRO A 86 5.32 -17.27 6.48
C PRO A 86 6.21 -16.24 5.76
N ASP A 87 6.17 -16.20 4.44
CA ASP A 87 6.99 -15.31 3.62
C ASP A 87 6.39 -13.92 3.37
N ILE A 88 5.23 -13.59 3.96
CA ILE A 88 4.53 -12.32 3.68
C ILE A 88 5.39 -11.07 3.93
N ALA A 89 6.32 -11.14 4.88
CA ALA A 89 7.24 -10.05 5.22
C ALA A 89 8.52 -10.03 4.36
N ARG A 90 8.67 -11.00 3.45
CA ARG A 90 9.84 -11.10 2.57
C ARG A 90 9.99 -9.84 1.71
N HIS A 91 11.22 -9.35 1.57
CA HIS A 91 11.51 -8.10 0.86
C HIS A 91 12.67 -8.22 -0.15
N ASP A 92 13.34 -9.37 -0.20
CA ASP A 92 14.44 -9.66 -1.12
C ASP A 92 13.96 -10.02 -2.54
N ARG A 93 12.67 -10.26 -2.73
CA ARG A 93 12.03 -10.43 -4.04
C ARG A 93 10.51 -10.18 -3.99
N PRO A 94 9.87 -9.93 -5.13
CA PRO A 94 8.41 -9.98 -5.24
C PRO A 94 7.86 -11.36 -4.86
N LEU A 95 6.69 -11.38 -4.22
CA LEU A 95 5.90 -12.59 -4.00
C LEU A 95 4.87 -12.74 -5.12
N VAL A 96 4.77 -13.96 -5.67
CA VAL A 96 3.85 -14.31 -6.75
C VAL A 96 2.78 -15.29 -6.30
N ALA A 97 1.78 -15.57 -7.13
CA ALA A 97 0.68 -16.49 -6.82
C ALA A 97 1.15 -17.87 -6.36
N ALA A 98 2.24 -18.38 -6.93
CA ALA A 98 2.81 -19.69 -6.58
C ALA A 98 3.45 -19.74 -5.17
N ASP A 99 3.75 -18.59 -4.57
CA ASP A 99 4.29 -18.53 -3.20
C ASP A 99 3.20 -18.67 -2.13
N VAL A 100 1.92 -18.70 -2.50
CA VAL A 100 0.82 -18.90 -1.55
C VAL A 100 0.65 -20.39 -1.28
N PRO A 101 0.80 -20.85 -0.02
CA PRO A 101 0.52 -22.24 0.30
C PRO A 101 -0.96 -22.58 0.04
N ASP A 102 -1.22 -23.70 -0.65
CA ASP A 102 -2.59 -24.11 -1.00
C ASP A 102 -3.49 -24.30 0.22
N ASP A 103 -2.94 -24.82 1.30
CA ASP A 103 -3.63 -25.04 2.57
C ASP A 103 -3.89 -23.76 3.37
N ALA A 104 -3.28 -22.63 2.99
CA ALA A 104 -3.49 -21.34 3.64
C ALA A 104 -4.73 -20.58 3.12
N VAL A 105 -5.17 -20.85 1.89
CA VAL A 105 -6.24 -20.07 1.22
C VAL A 105 -7.55 -20.11 2.01
N GLU A 106 -8.05 -21.29 2.31
CA GLU A 106 -9.34 -21.46 2.99
C GLU A 106 -9.31 -20.97 4.45
N PRO A 107 -8.27 -21.25 5.27
CA PRO A 107 -8.14 -20.67 6.60
C PRO A 107 -8.12 -19.13 6.61
N ILE A 108 -7.41 -18.51 5.68
CA ILE A 108 -7.37 -17.03 5.56
C ILE A 108 -8.77 -16.49 5.27
N ARG A 109 -9.46 -17.04 4.27
CA ARG A 109 -10.82 -16.62 3.91
C ARG A 109 -11.76 -16.71 5.11
N LYS A 110 -11.74 -17.81 5.84
CA LYS A 110 -12.54 -18.00 7.06
C LYS A 110 -12.24 -16.96 8.15
N GLU A 111 -10.96 -16.63 8.36
CA GLU A 111 -10.60 -15.62 9.35
C GLU A 111 -11.06 -14.21 8.91
N ILE A 112 -10.92 -13.86 7.64
CA ILE A 112 -11.42 -12.57 7.13
C ILE A 112 -12.95 -12.50 7.19
N GLU A 113 -13.68 -13.58 6.89
CA GLU A 113 -15.13 -13.63 7.08
C GLU A 113 -15.54 -13.38 8.54
N LYS A 114 -14.80 -13.93 9.52
CA LYS A 114 -15.01 -13.63 10.94
C LYS A 114 -14.79 -12.15 11.24
N VAL A 115 -13.71 -11.55 10.73
CA VAL A 115 -13.43 -10.12 10.88
C VAL A 115 -14.61 -9.28 10.38
N LEU A 116 -15.07 -9.54 9.16
CA LEU A 116 -16.20 -8.84 8.55
C LEU A 116 -17.49 -9.00 9.36
N ARG A 117 -17.77 -10.20 9.84
CA ARG A 117 -18.92 -10.47 10.71
C ARG A 117 -18.86 -9.70 12.03
N TYR A 118 -17.68 -9.68 12.69
CA TYR A 118 -17.50 -8.92 13.94
C TYR A 118 -17.65 -7.41 13.74
N GLN A 119 -17.23 -6.92 12.58
CA GLN A 119 -17.38 -5.50 12.22
C GLN A 119 -18.78 -5.16 11.68
N ASN A 120 -19.59 -6.16 11.32
CA ASN A 120 -20.85 -6.03 10.59
C ASN A 120 -20.66 -5.28 9.27
N LYS A 121 -19.72 -5.78 8.45
CA LYS A 121 -19.31 -5.19 7.17
C LYS A 121 -19.37 -6.23 6.05
N PRO A 122 -19.89 -5.87 4.84
CA PRO A 122 -20.01 -6.82 3.74
C PRO A 122 -18.71 -7.02 2.96
N ARG A 123 -17.79 -6.04 2.93
CA ARG A 123 -16.62 -6.09 2.06
C ARG A 123 -15.31 -5.84 2.81
N PHE A 124 -14.29 -6.56 2.38
CA PHE A 124 -12.97 -6.45 2.97
C PHE A 124 -12.12 -5.41 2.25
N LEU A 125 -11.47 -4.54 3.03
CA LEU A 125 -10.48 -3.57 2.57
C LEU A 125 -9.14 -3.85 3.23
N MET A 126 -8.07 -3.90 2.45
CA MET A 126 -6.71 -4.03 2.93
C MET A 126 -5.74 -3.10 2.22
N LYS A 127 -4.54 -2.99 2.77
CA LYS A 127 -3.44 -2.22 2.18
C LYS A 127 -2.14 -2.99 2.29
N VAL A 128 -1.37 -2.99 1.20
CA VAL A 128 0.01 -3.51 1.15
C VAL A 128 0.92 -2.44 0.56
N THR A 129 2.14 -2.34 1.05
CA THR A 129 3.15 -1.37 0.60
C THR A 129 4.47 -2.06 0.29
N GLY A 130 5.26 -1.48 -0.59
CA GLY A 130 6.49 -2.07 -1.14
C GLY A 130 6.18 -2.92 -2.35
N TRP A 131 6.74 -4.11 -2.43
CA TRP A 131 6.40 -5.06 -3.49
C TRP A 131 4.89 -5.24 -3.65
N ALA A 132 4.40 -5.32 -4.88
CA ALA A 132 2.97 -5.19 -5.21
C ALA A 132 2.06 -6.24 -4.58
N ARG A 133 2.49 -7.51 -4.60
CA ARG A 133 1.73 -8.67 -4.10
C ARG A 133 0.29 -8.80 -4.62
N MET A 134 -0.05 -8.19 -5.77
CA MET A 134 -1.41 -8.28 -6.32
C MET A 134 -1.73 -9.71 -6.74
N ALA A 135 -0.88 -10.34 -7.56
CA ALA A 135 -1.06 -11.73 -7.98
C ALA A 135 -1.03 -12.72 -6.78
N TYR A 136 -0.24 -12.40 -5.75
CA TYR A 136 -0.17 -13.18 -4.51
C TYR A 136 -1.52 -13.18 -3.77
N PHE A 137 -2.16 -12.02 -3.59
CA PHE A 137 -3.46 -11.93 -2.93
C PHE A 137 -4.62 -12.32 -3.84
N ASP A 138 -4.49 -12.21 -5.16
CA ASP A 138 -5.48 -12.72 -6.11
C ASP A 138 -5.64 -14.25 -6.01
N ARG A 139 -4.57 -14.98 -5.73
CA ARG A 139 -4.63 -16.43 -5.45
C ARG A 139 -5.54 -16.75 -4.26
N ILE A 140 -5.64 -15.85 -3.29
CA ILE A 140 -6.48 -16.01 -2.09
C ILE A 140 -7.91 -15.51 -2.35
N PHE A 141 -8.04 -14.40 -3.12
CA PHE A 141 -9.29 -13.68 -3.35
C PHE A 141 -9.43 -13.37 -4.85
N ALA A 142 -9.89 -14.35 -5.63
CA ALA A 142 -9.89 -14.31 -7.10
C ALA A 142 -10.70 -13.17 -7.76
N ASP A 143 -11.56 -12.49 -7.03
CA ASP A 143 -12.37 -11.35 -7.49
C ASP A 143 -11.95 -10.01 -6.90
N MET A 144 -10.73 -9.93 -6.34
CA MET A 144 -10.19 -8.73 -5.70
C MET A 144 -10.09 -7.55 -6.66
N ARG A 145 -10.50 -6.38 -6.19
CA ARG A 145 -10.27 -5.09 -6.85
C ARG A 145 -8.98 -4.47 -6.31
N PHE A 146 -8.13 -4.02 -7.20
CA PHE A 146 -6.85 -3.39 -6.85
C PHE A 146 -6.92 -1.89 -7.08
N ILE A 147 -6.34 -1.13 -6.17
CA ILE A 147 -6.11 0.30 -6.33
C ILE A 147 -4.59 0.49 -6.28
N TYR A 148 -4.01 0.84 -7.41
CA TYR A 148 -2.59 1.19 -7.50
C TYR A 148 -2.43 2.68 -7.25
N LEU A 149 -2.04 3.04 -6.02
CA LEU A 149 -1.75 4.44 -5.66
C LEU A 149 -0.32 4.79 -6.05
N LYS A 150 -0.19 5.59 -7.09
CA LYS A 150 1.07 6.14 -7.60
C LYS A 150 1.43 7.44 -6.88
N ARG A 151 2.70 7.75 -6.84
CA ARG A 151 3.23 9.02 -6.34
C ARG A 151 4.54 9.34 -7.00
N ASN A 152 4.89 10.63 -7.10
CA ASN A 152 6.19 11.08 -7.58
C ASN A 152 7.33 10.30 -6.91
N PRO A 153 8.24 9.65 -7.67
CA PRO A 153 9.28 8.76 -7.14
C PRO A 153 10.26 9.48 -6.21
N ILE A 154 10.64 10.72 -6.52
CA ILE A 154 11.54 11.51 -5.67
C ILE A 154 10.90 11.78 -4.31
N SER A 155 9.59 12.09 -4.29
CA SER A 155 8.84 12.28 -3.04
C SER A 155 8.77 11.00 -2.20
N VAL A 156 8.61 9.84 -2.84
CA VAL A 156 8.60 8.53 -2.18
C VAL A 156 9.95 8.25 -1.58
N MET A 157 11.01 8.27 -2.39
CA MET A 157 12.39 8.01 -1.99
C MET A 157 12.83 8.93 -0.83
N THR A 158 12.65 10.25 -0.98
CA THR A 158 13.04 11.21 0.06
C THR A 158 12.31 10.97 1.37
N SER A 159 11.03 10.60 1.30
CA SER A 159 10.25 10.25 2.50
C SER A 159 10.71 8.93 3.14
N TRP A 160 11.28 7.98 2.39
CA TRP A 160 11.92 6.78 2.91
C TRP A 160 13.19 7.12 3.68
N VAL A 161 14.07 7.90 3.06
CA VAL A 161 15.33 8.36 3.67
C VAL A 161 15.05 9.07 4.99
N ASN A 162 14.14 10.05 4.98
CA ASN A 162 13.80 10.83 6.18
C ASN A 162 13.12 10.02 7.29
N ALA A 163 12.49 8.92 6.95
CA ALA A 163 11.89 8.01 7.93
C ALA A 163 12.92 7.05 8.57
N GLY A 164 14.18 7.07 8.09
CA GLY A 164 15.23 6.14 8.51
C GLY A 164 14.94 4.67 8.10
N TRP A 165 14.07 4.46 7.11
CA TRP A 165 13.70 3.12 6.68
C TRP A 165 14.68 2.50 5.70
N LEU A 166 15.43 3.33 5.00
CA LEU A 166 16.64 2.92 4.33
C LEU A 166 17.76 3.21 5.36
N ASN A 167 18.14 2.17 6.07
CA ASN A 167 19.35 2.28 6.87
C ASN A 167 20.47 2.78 5.96
N VAL A 168 21.25 3.71 6.47
CA VAL A 168 22.44 4.28 5.78
C VAL A 168 23.41 3.19 5.31
N THR A 169 23.19 1.95 5.77
CA THR A 169 23.98 0.76 5.47
C THR A 169 23.42 -0.10 4.33
N SER A 170 22.19 0.12 3.84
CA SER A 170 21.62 -0.63 2.69
C SER A 170 22.09 -0.01 1.37
N GLU A 171 23.37 -0.11 1.09
CA GLU A 171 23.96 0.43 -0.13
C GLU A 171 24.09 -0.63 -1.21
N LEU A 172 23.67 -0.29 -2.44
CA LEU A 172 23.75 -1.16 -3.59
C LEU A 172 25.23 -1.51 -3.88
N GLY A 173 25.49 -2.79 -4.13
CA GLY A 173 26.85 -3.30 -4.36
C GLY A 173 27.62 -3.66 -3.09
N THR A 174 27.00 -3.58 -1.93
CA THR A 174 27.57 -4.04 -0.64
C THR A 174 26.76 -5.22 -0.06
N ASP A 175 27.33 -5.93 0.91
CA ASP A 175 26.65 -7.02 1.63
C ASP A 175 25.39 -6.56 2.40
N SER A 176 25.22 -5.26 2.57
CA SER A 176 24.07 -4.68 3.25
C SER A 176 22.83 -4.53 2.36
N TRP A 177 22.95 -4.76 1.05
CA TRP A 177 21.81 -4.69 0.13
C TRP A 177 20.88 -5.88 0.31
N GLU A 178 19.66 -5.63 0.76
CA GLU A 178 18.68 -6.66 1.12
C GLU A 178 17.42 -6.67 0.24
N TRP A 179 17.37 -5.82 -0.81
CA TRP A 179 16.16 -5.58 -1.61
C TRP A 179 16.08 -6.42 -2.90
N GLY A 180 16.92 -7.44 -3.01
CA GLY A 180 16.92 -8.39 -4.11
C GLY A 180 17.75 -7.98 -5.30
N GLU A 181 17.53 -8.70 -6.42
CA GLU A 181 18.27 -8.47 -7.65
C GLU A 181 17.90 -7.12 -8.27
N VAL A 182 18.92 -6.46 -8.80
CA VAL A 182 18.79 -5.18 -9.49
C VAL A 182 19.09 -5.38 -10.97
N PRO A 183 18.22 -4.94 -11.88
CA PRO A 183 18.51 -4.97 -13.32
C PRO A 183 19.81 -4.24 -13.65
N GLN A 184 20.62 -4.80 -14.59
CA GLN A 184 21.92 -4.25 -14.96
C GLN A 184 21.84 -2.77 -15.33
N GLN A 185 20.80 -2.36 -16.03
CA GLN A 185 20.58 -0.96 -16.40
C GLN A 185 20.54 0.00 -15.19
N TYR A 186 19.99 -0.43 -14.05
CA TYR A 186 19.97 0.39 -12.85
C TYR A 186 21.30 0.41 -12.13
N HIS A 187 22.06 -0.69 -12.22
CA HIS A 187 23.45 -0.71 -11.79
C HIS A 187 24.31 0.28 -12.59
N ASP A 188 24.14 0.31 -13.91
CA ASP A 188 24.93 1.20 -14.79
C ASP A 188 24.61 2.66 -14.47
N ILE A 189 23.31 3.04 -14.38
CA ILE A 189 22.90 4.40 -14.01
C ILE A 189 23.42 4.77 -12.62
N TYR A 190 23.31 3.86 -11.64
CA TYR A 190 23.81 4.05 -10.28
C TYR A 190 25.29 4.36 -10.25
N GLN A 191 26.12 3.59 -11.01
CA GLN A 191 27.57 3.78 -11.08
C GLN A 191 27.93 5.10 -11.79
N ASP A 192 27.29 5.39 -12.94
CA ASP A 192 27.52 6.60 -13.73
C ASP A 192 27.25 7.87 -12.90
N LEU A 193 26.26 7.84 -12.03
CA LEU A 193 25.88 8.95 -11.17
C LEU A 193 26.66 8.99 -9.84
N GLY A 194 27.71 8.15 -9.67
CA GLY A 194 28.61 8.16 -8.51
C GLY A 194 28.10 7.41 -7.30
N GLY A 195 27.04 6.60 -7.43
CA GLY A 195 26.58 5.68 -6.38
C GLY A 195 26.13 6.34 -5.07
N GLY A 196 26.18 5.55 -4.00
CA GLY A 196 25.94 6.00 -2.63
C GLY A 196 24.51 5.74 -2.10
N PRO A 197 24.28 5.97 -0.80
CA PRO A 197 23.01 5.59 -0.13
C PRO A 197 21.76 6.23 -0.73
N LEU A 198 21.88 7.48 -1.21
CA LEU A 198 20.74 8.20 -1.79
C LEU A 198 20.28 7.57 -3.11
N LEU A 199 21.23 7.22 -3.99
CA LEU A 199 20.92 6.53 -5.24
C LEU A 199 20.49 5.08 -5.01
N SER A 200 21.00 4.41 -3.97
CA SER A 200 20.49 3.11 -3.53
C SER A 200 19.00 3.17 -3.17
N ALA A 201 18.60 4.26 -2.51
CA ALA A 201 17.20 4.55 -2.21
C ALA A 201 16.36 4.79 -3.49
N ALA A 202 16.93 5.45 -4.49
CA ALA A 202 16.29 5.64 -5.79
C ALA A 202 16.10 4.30 -6.51
N VAL A 203 17.13 3.46 -6.56
CA VAL A 203 17.05 2.09 -7.12
C VAL A 203 15.94 1.29 -6.44
N LYS A 204 15.91 1.25 -5.09
CA LYS A 204 14.86 0.55 -4.34
C LYS A 204 13.47 1.06 -4.68
N THR A 205 13.31 2.37 -4.78
CA THR A 205 12.02 2.98 -5.12
C THR A 205 11.59 2.58 -6.53
N GLN A 206 12.53 2.57 -7.49
CA GLN A 206 12.27 2.15 -8.86
C GLN A 206 11.86 0.68 -8.94
N LEU A 207 12.54 -0.22 -8.22
CA LEU A 207 12.17 -1.64 -8.15
C LEU A 207 10.73 -1.84 -7.66
N ASP A 208 10.31 -1.13 -6.62
CA ASP A 208 8.92 -1.19 -6.13
C ASP A 208 7.93 -0.71 -7.20
N MET A 209 8.24 0.40 -7.88
CA MET A 209 7.34 0.98 -8.90
C MET A 209 7.21 0.08 -10.12
N ASP A 210 8.29 -0.55 -10.56
CA ASP A 210 8.28 -1.48 -11.68
C ASP A 210 7.44 -2.72 -11.37
N ASP A 211 7.61 -3.27 -10.17
CA ASP A 211 6.84 -4.42 -9.74
C ASP A 211 5.35 -4.10 -9.61
N LEU A 212 5.02 -2.94 -9.04
CA LEU A 212 3.65 -2.44 -8.95
C LEU A 212 3.01 -2.28 -10.33
N ARG A 213 3.74 -1.71 -11.30
CA ARG A 213 3.27 -1.51 -12.67
C ARG A 213 3.06 -2.85 -13.39
N ARG A 214 4.05 -3.77 -13.31
CA ARG A 214 3.91 -5.12 -13.86
C ARG A 214 2.71 -5.85 -13.28
N ASN A 215 2.50 -5.77 -11.96
CA ASN A 215 1.36 -6.40 -11.32
C ASN A 215 0.03 -5.74 -11.70
N ALA A 216 -0.04 -4.41 -11.82
CA ALA A 216 -1.25 -3.72 -12.28
C ALA A 216 -1.65 -4.15 -13.69
N ALA A 217 -0.69 -4.31 -14.58
CA ALA A 217 -0.90 -4.77 -15.96
C ALA A 217 -1.49 -6.19 -16.06
N LEU A 218 -1.33 -7.04 -15.02
CA LEU A 218 -1.98 -8.36 -14.98
C LEU A 218 -3.50 -8.28 -14.77
N PHE A 219 -4.00 -7.15 -14.31
CA PHE A 219 -5.40 -6.99 -13.89
C PHE A 219 -6.06 -5.75 -14.50
N PRO A 220 -6.04 -5.54 -15.84
CA PRO A 220 -6.50 -4.28 -16.47
C PRO A 220 -7.94 -3.92 -16.11
N ASP A 221 -8.84 -4.92 -15.99
CA ASP A 221 -10.26 -4.70 -15.65
C ASP A 221 -10.53 -4.63 -14.14
N ARG A 222 -9.53 -4.91 -13.32
CA ARG A 222 -9.65 -5.01 -11.85
C ARG A 222 -8.66 -4.13 -11.10
N CYS A 223 -7.90 -3.26 -11.80
CA CYS A 223 -6.94 -2.34 -11.23
C CYS A 223 -7.27 -0.90 -11.62
N TYR A 224 -7.51 -0.05 -10.61
CA TYR A 224 -7.67 1.39 -10.77
C TYR A 224 -6.36 2.08 -10.39
N GLU A 225 -5.78 2.81 -11.33
CA GLU A 225 -4.58 3.60 -11.08
C GLU A 225 -4.94 5.01 -10.65
N LEU A 226 -4.40 5.44 -9.54
CA LEU A 226 -4.66 6.74 -8.94
C LEU A 226 -3.33 7.43 -8.60
N ASN A 227 -3.14 8.67 -9.05
CA ASN A 227 -2.02 9.49 -8.60
C ASN A 227 -2.35 10.17 -7.28
N TYR A 228 -1.41 10.14 -6.34
CA TYR A 228 -1.55 10.83 -5.05
C TYR A 228 -1.70 12.34 -5.23
N GLU A 229 -0.99 12.91 -6.19
CA GLU A 229 -1.02 14.34 -6.52
C GLU A 229 -2.42 14.78 -6.95
N ASP A 230 -3.05 14.00 -7.82
CA ASP A 230 -4.41 14.26 -8.31
C ASP A 230 -5.44 14.12 -7.16
N LEU A 231 -5.27 13.06 -6.33
CA LEU A 231 -6.12 12.84 -5.16
C LEU A 231 -6.11 14.01 -4.17
N VAL A 232 -4.96 14.65 -3.96
CA VAL A 232 -4.86 15.77 -3.01
C VAL A 232 -5.29 17.10 -3.63
N GLU A 233 -5.28 17.22 -4.95
CA GLU A 233 -5.78 18.37 -5.70
C GLU A 233 -7.32 18.41 -5.73
N ASP A 234 -7.96 17.28 -6.08
CA ASP A 234 -9.43 17.15 -6.07
C ASP A 234 -9.87 15.85 -5.37
N PRO A 235 -9.89 15.85 -4.04
CA PRO A 235 -10.23 14.65 -3.26
C PRO A 235 -11.64 14.12 -3.51
N LYS A 236 -12.62 15.01 -3.72
CA LYS A 236 -14.01 14.58 -3.94
C LYS A 236 -14.15 13.82 -5.25
N LYS A 237 -13.53 14.32 -6.33
CA LYS A 237 -13.53 13.69 -7.65
C LYS A 237 -12.91 12.29 -7.57
N TYR A 238 -11.66 12.20 -7.14
CA TYR A 238 -10.91 10.94 -7.20
C TYR A 238 -11.38 9.91 -6.18
N LEU A 239 -11.94 10.31 -5.04
CA LEU A 239 -12.62 9.39 -4.14
C LEU A 239 -13.95 8.89 -4.71
N ARG A 240 -14.67 9.71 -5.47
CA ARG A 240 -15.88 9.26 -6.18
C ARG A 240 -15.54 8.23 -7.25
N GLU A 241 -14.57 8.51 -8.11
CA GLU A 241 -14.07 7.56 -9.09
C GLU A 241 -13.60 6.24 -8.43
N THR A 242 -12.92 6.33 -7.29
CA THR A 242 -12.52 5.15 -6.50
C THR A 242 -13.72 4.31 -6.05
N LEU A 243 -14.76 4.96 -5.52
CA LEU A 243 -15.96 4.24 -5.06
C LEU A 243 -16.70 3.64 -6.24
N ASP A 244 -16.86 4.35 -7.36
CA ASP A 244 -17.50 3.87 -8.58
C ASP A 244 -16.76 2.63 -9.12
N PHE A 245 -15.43 2.68 -9.23
CA PHE A 245 -14.62 1.53 -9.62
C PHE A 245 -14.79 0.34 -8.65
N CYS A 246 -14.87 0.63 -7.37
CA CYS A 246 -15.07 -0.38 -6.34
C CYS A 246 -16.54 -0.84 -6.22
N GLU A 247 -17.48 -0.28 -6.98
CA GLU A 247 -18.91 -0.57 -6.86
C GLU A 247 -19.42 -0.32 -5.42
N LEU A 248 -19.09 0.86 -4.89
CA LEU A 248 -19.49 1.36 -3.58
C LEU A 248 -20.29 2.64 -3.70
N ASP A 249 -21.32 2.80 -2.87
CA ASP A 249 -22.19 3.96 -2.90
C ASP A 249 -21.51 5.21 -2.33
N TRP A 250 -21.69 6.36 -3.00
CA TRP A 250 -21.35 7.66 -2.43
C TRP A 250 -22.42 8.10 -1.43
N THR A 251 -22.12 8.03 -0.14
CA THR A 251 -23.08 8.39 0.90
C THR A 251 -22.79 9.77 1.48
N ARG A 252 -23.84 10.47 1.96
CA ARG A 252 -23.69 11.76 2.68
C ARG A 252 -22.74 11.66 3.87
N ARG A 253 -22.77 10.52 4.56
CA ARG A 253 -21.87 10.27 5.69
C ARG A 253 -20.42 10.18 5.23
N PHE A 254 -20.14 9.52 4.11
CA PHE A 254 -18.78 9.43 3.57
C PHE A 254 -18.28 10.78 3.07
N GLU A 255 -19.17 11.58 2.45
CA GLU A 255 -18.85 12.94 2.03
C GLU A 255 -18.46 13.83 3.23
N ALA A 256 -19.21 13.78 4.33
CA ALA A 256 -18.87 14.51 5.56
C ALA A 256 -17.50 14.09 6.13
N VAL A 257 -17.14 12.82 6.00
CA VAL A 257 -15.78 12.34 6.36
C VAL A 257 -14.71 13.05 5.56
N ILE A 258 -14.90 13.20 4.25
CA ILE A 258 -13.93 13.84 3.36
C ILE A 258 -13.79 15.32 3.71
N GLU A 259 -14.90 16.00 3.93
CA GLU A 259 -14.94 17.42 4.30
C GLU A 259 -14.28 17.71 5.67
N SER A 260 -14.47 16.79 6.62
CA SER A 260 -13.85 16.92 7.96
C SER A 260 -12.36 16.55 7.98
N THR A 261 -11.87 15.88 6.93
CA THR A 261 -10.48 15.44 6.85
C THR A 261 -9.67 16.51 6.12
N GLY A 262 -8.81 17.23 6.84
CA GLY A 262 -7.87 18.19 6.22
C GLY A 262 -6.91 17.43 5.29
N ILE A 263 -7.11 17.57 3.98
CA ILE A 263 -6.23 16.97 2.97
C ILE A 263 -5.14 17.97 2.63
N HIS A 264 -3.89 17.63 2.96
CA HIS A 264 -2.73 18.47 2.71
C HIS A 264 -1.84 17.86 1.64
N ASN A 265 -1.42 18.69 0.68
CA ASN A 265 -0.46 18.27 -0.34
C ASN A 265 0.96 18.32 0.24
N PHE A 266 1.61 17.14 0.32
CA PHE A 266 2.99 17.00 0.75
C PHE A 266 3.94 16.61 -0.39
N SER A 267 3.50 16.67 -1.63
CA SER A 267 4.25 16.15 -2.79
C SER A 267 5.54 16.91 -3.07
N LEU A 268 5.63 18.18 -2.70
CA LEU A 268 6.79 19.04 -2.97
C LEU A 268 7.74 19.20 -1.78
N LYS A 269 7.51 18.56 -0.65
CA LYS A 269 8.38 18.67 0.54
C LYS A 269 9.83 18.29 0.28
N TRP A 270 10.08 17.38 -0.65
CA TRP A 270 11.42 16.92 -1.02
C TRP A 270 12.33 18.05 -1.53
N LYS A 271 11.77 19.07 -2.20
CA LYS A 271 12.54 20.22 -2.73
C LYS A 271 13.33 20.97 -1.65
N ASN A 272 12.89 20.90 -0.40
CA ASN A 272 13.55 21.52 0.73
C ASN A 272 14.37 20.51 1.58
N GLN A 273 14.49 19.28 1.13
CA GLN A 273 15.08 18.17 1.88
C GLN A 273 16.33 17.59 1.21
N LEU A 274 16.55 17.90 -0.06
CA LEU A 274 17.74 17.52 -0.83
C LEU A 274 18.55 18.76 -1.15
N SER A 275 19.88 18.63 -1.23
CA SER A 275 20.72 19.64 -1.86
C SER A 275 20.34 19.76 -3.35
N ALA A 276 20.69 20.87 -4.01
CA ALA A 276 20.45 21.04 -5.43
C ALA A 276 21.15 19.92 -6.24
N GLU A 277 22.39 19.62 -5.92
CA GLU A 277 23.18 18.55 -6.55
C GLU A 277 22.54 17.17 -6.37
N ASP A 278 22.14 16.80 -5.15
CA ASP A 278 21.46 15.52 -4.90
C ASP A 278 20.11 15.45 -5.60
N GLY A 279 19.38 16.56 -5.66
CA GLY A 279 18.10 16.65 -6.38
C GLY A 279 18.25 16.40 -7.87
N GLU A 280 19.29 16.97 -8.49
CA GLU A 280 19.61 16.75 -9.91
C GLU A 280 20.03 15.31 -10.19
N ARG A 281 20.92 14.75 -9.38
CA ARG A 281 21.36 13.34 -9.51
C ARG A 281 20.20 12.34 -9.42
N VAL A 282 19.31 12.55 -8.47
CA VAL A 282 18.15 11.69 -8.28
C VAL A 282 17.14 11.86 -9.41
N ALA A 283 16.90 13.09 -9.88
CA ALA A 283 16.02 13.35 -11.01
C ALA A 283 16.55 12.67 -12.27
N GLU A 284 17.85 12.81 -12.57
CA GLU A 284 18.51 12.14 -13.69
C GLU A 284 18.39 10.61 -13.60
N PHE A 285 18.55 10.03 -12.39
CA PHE A 285 18.36 8.58 -12.21
C PHE A 285 16.96 8.15 -12.67
N PHE A 286 15.89 8.79 -12.19
CA PHE A 286 14.53 8.42 -12.55
C PHE A 286 14.18 8.70 -14.02
N GLU A 287 14.72 9.77 -14.61
CA GLU A 287 14.56 10.06 -16.03
C GLU A 287 15.21 8.97 -16.90
N ARG A 288 16.45 8.60 -16.60
CA ARG A 288 17.17 7.53 -17.33
C ARG A 288 16.50 6.17 -17.13
N ALA A 289 16.02 5.85 -15.93
CA ALA A 289 15.29 4.63 -15.65
C ALA A 289 13.99 4.53 -16.47
N ALA A 290 13.23 5.63 -16.60
CA ALA A 290 11.99 5.68 -17.38
C ALA A 290 12.19 5.47 -18.88
N VAL A 291 13.28 5.99 -19.47
CA VAL A 291 13.58 5.85 -20.92
C VAL A 291 13.81 4.38 -21.30
N HIS A 292 14.39 3.59 -20.43
CA HIS A 292 14.65 2.18 -20.69
C HIS A 292 13.39 1.30 -20.73
N GLU A 293 12.35 1.68 -19.99
CA GLU A 293 11.08 0.94 -19.98
C GLU A 293 10.34 1.00 -21.33
N HIS A 294 10.37 2.13 -22.00
CA HIS A 294 9.75 2.30 -23.32
C HIS A 294 10.44 1.53 -24.46
N ARG A 295 11.62 0.94 -24.22
CA ARG A 295 12.36 0.15 -25.22
C ARG A 295 12.16 -1.36 -25.08
N VAL A 296 11.57 -1.82 -23.98
CA VAL A 296 11.44 -3.26 -23.67
C VAL A 296 9.96 -3.71 -23.66
N GLY A 297 8.99 -2.79 -23.78
CA GLY A 297 7.56 -3.05 -23.95
C GLY A 297 7.16 -2.96 -25.42
#